data_9bcd30875cb97dfc435837f034acc04a
#
_entry.id   9bcd30875cb97dfc435837f034acc04a
#
_cell.length_a   1.000
_cell.length_b   1.000
_cell.length_c   1.000
_cell.angle_alpha   90.00
_cell.angle_beta   90.00
_cell.angle_gamma   90.00
#
_symmetry.space_group_name_H-M   'P 1'
#
loop_
_entity.id
_entity.type
_entity.pdbx_description
1 polymer ?
#
loop_
_entity_poly.entity_id
_entity_poly.type
_entity_poly.pdbx_seq_one_letter_code
_entity_poly.pdbx_strand_id
1 'polypeptide(L)'
;MATTKSKPRRRFVVRNSGIHGKGVFALTHIPAGTRLIEYKGERLTEAQVDKRYAKDDNPHTFLFALDDGMVIDATTGGNSARWINHSCAPNCEAVDDEDRIYIETLRAIRRAAAEAVDLL
;
A
#
# COMPACT_ATOMS: atom_id res chain seq x y z
N MET A 1 8.33 -32.66 18.03
CA MET A 1 8.32 -31.24 18.42
C MET A 1 7.40 -30.49 17.51
N ALA A 2 6.27 -30.10 18.02
CA ALA A 2 5.35 -29.31 17.23
C ALA A 2 5.97 -27.91 17.05
N THR A 3 6.41 -27.64 15.85
CA THR A 3 6.67 -26.27 15.49
C THR A 3 5.35 -25.53 15.52
N THR A 4 5.11 -24.85 16.58
CA THR A 4 4.05 -23.86 16.60
C THR A 4 4.36 -22.88 15.47
N LYS A 5 3.55 -22.93 14.43
CA LYS A 5 3.55 -21.83 13.47
C LYS A 5 3.12 -20.58 14.22
N SER A 6 4.09 -19.83 14.71
CA SER A 6 3.80 -18.51 15.23
C SER A 6 3.22 -17.71 14.08
N LYS A 7 2.12 -17.03 14.30
CA LYS A 7 1.60 -16.05 13.37
C LYS A 7 2.71 -15.04 13.09
N PRO A 8 2.95 -14.67 11.80
CA PRO A 8 3.94 -13.64 11.50
C PRO A 8 3.60 -12.39 12.31
N ARG A 9 4.62 -11.82 12.94
CA ARG A 9 4.44 -10.57 13.67
C ARG A 9 3.97 -9.50 12.70
N ARG A 10 3.01 -8.73 13.14
CA ARG A 10 2.55 -7.57 12.43
C ARG A 10 3.71 -6.59 12.29
N ARG A 11 4.06 -6.23 11.06
CA ARG A 11 5.18 -5.33 10.79
C ARG A 11 4.76 -3.87 10.74
N PHE A 12 3.48 -3.62 10.49
CA PHE A 12 2.94 -2.27 10.34
C PHE A 12 1.51 -2.21 10.84
N VAL A 13 1.02 -0.99 11.04
CA VAL A 13 -0.33 -0.71 11.53
C VAL A 13 -0.89 0.51 10.80
N VAL A 14 -2.21 0.51 10.61
CA VAL A 14 -2.94 1.67 10.09
C VAL A 14 -3.37 2.53 11.28
N ARG A 15 -3.05 3.82 11.22
CA ARG A 15 -3.41 4.80 12.26
C ARG A 15 -3.87 6.10 11.62
N ASN A 16 -4.61 6.90 12.36
CA ASN A 16 -4.88 8.28 11.97
C ASN A 16 -3.60 9.10 12.09
N SER A 17 -3.23 9.79 11.01
CA SER A 17 -1.99 10.56 10.97
C SER A 17 -2.18 12.01 11.43
N GLY A 18 -3.39 12.45 11.65
CA GLY A 18 -3.70 13.82 12.06
C GLY A 18 -3.63 14.86 10.95
N ILE A 19 -2.84 14.63 9.91
CA ILE A 19 -2.66 15.57 8.79
C ILE A 19 -3.31 15.05 7.51
N HIS A 20 -3.12 13.77 7.22
CA HIS A 20 -3.57 13.13 5.97
C HIS A 20 -4.63 12.05 6.18
N GLY A 21 -5.36 12.09 7.28
CA GLY A 21 -6.28 11.02 7.63
C GLY A 21 -5.53 9.78 8.07
N LYS A 22 -5.80 8.62 7.46
CA LYS A 22 -5.12 7.38 7.82
C LYS A 22 -3.78 7.27 7.13
N GLY A 23 -2.83 6.64 7.81
CA GLY A 23 -1.54 6.28 7.27
C GLY A 23 -1.09 4.92 7.79
N VAL A 24 -0.01 4.41 7.25
CA VAL A 24 0.59 3.14 7.65
C VAL A 24 1.90 3.43 8.36
N PHE A 25 2.10 2.81 9.52
CA PHE A 25 3.27 3.05 10.37
C PHE A 25 3.95 1.75 10.76
N ALA A 26 5.27 1.78 10.84
CA ALA A 26 6.05 0.62 11.22
C ALA A 26 5.85 0.27 12.69
N LEU A 27 5.60 -1.00 12.99
CA LEU A 27 5.55 -1.56 14.34
C LEU A 27 6.87 -2.18 14.76
N THR A 28 7.70 -2.56 13.80
CA THR A 28 8.99 -3.20 14.01
C THR A 28 10.01 -2.56 13.09
N HIS A 29 11.29 -2.87 13.33
CA HIS A 29 12.31 -2.57 12.34
C HIS A 29 12.05 -3.40 11.08
N ILE A 30 11.98 -2.74 9.93
CA ILE A 30 11.76 -3.39 8.64
C ILE A 30 13.01 -3.19 7.79
N PRO A 31 13.75 -4.28 7.47
CA PRO A 31 14.94 -4.15 6.64
C PRO A 31 14.62 -3.66 5.22
N ALA A 32 15.61 -3.07 4.56
CA ALA A 32 15.53 -2.72 3.15
C ALA A 32 15.27 -3.97 2.30
N GLY A 33 14.55 -3.82 1.19
CA GLY A 33 14.26 -4.92 0.28
C GLY A 33 13.20 -5.89 0.79
N THR A 34 12.43 -5.50 1.81
CA THR A 34 11.36 -6.34 2.37
C THR A 34 10.08 -6.16 1.59
N ARG A 35 9.48 -7.26 1.17
CA ARG A 35 8.13 -7.26 0.58
C ARG A 35 7.12 -7.21 1.71
N LEU A 36 6.44 -6.05 1.86
CA LEU A 36 5.54 -5.78 2.98
C LEU A 36 4.14 -6.33 2.77
N ILE A 37 3.55 -6.02 1.63
CA ILE A 37 2.14 -6.28 1.37
C ILE A 37 1.88 -6.22 -0.12
N GLU A 38 0.87 -6.94 -0.58
CA GLU A 38 0.35 -6.79 -1.93
C GLU A 38 -0.64 -5.62 -1.97
N TYR A 39 -0.54 -4.78 -3.01
CA TYR A 39 -1.54 -3.73 -3.24
C TYR A 39 -2.73 -4.38 -3.95
N LYS A 40 -3.75 -4.70 -3.19
CA LYS A 40 -4.94 -5.41 -3.67
C LYS A 40 -6.06 -4.45 -4.05
N GLY A 41 -6.87 -4.87 -5.00
CA GLY A 41 -8.05 -4.15 -5.42
C GLY A 41 -8.60 -4.76 -6.71
N GLU A 42 -9.71 -4.23 -7.14
CA GLU A 42 -10.33 -4.62 -8.39
C GLU A 42 -9.56 -4.04 -9.57
N ARG A 43 -9.22 -4.87 -10.56
CA ARG A 43 -8.56 -4.39 -11.78
C ARG A 43 -9.58 -3.89 -12.77
N LEU A 44 -9.38 -2.68 -13.22
CA LEU A 44 -10.26 -1.98 -14.15
C LEU A 44 -9.46 -1.43 -15.32
N THR A 45 -10.11 -1.30 -16.47
CA THR A 45 -9.61 -0.47 -17.56
C THR A 45 -9.85 1.00 -17.25
N GLU A 46 -9.14 1.90 -17.92
CA GLU A 46 -9.41 3.34 -17.77
C GLU A 46 -10.85 3.69 -18.10
N ALA A 47 -11.41 3.08 -19.13
CA ALA A 47 -12.81 3.30 -19.49
C ALA A 47 -13.78 2.89 -18.38
N GLN A 48 -13.49 1.77 -17.71
CA GLN A 48 -14.29 1.32 -16.56
C GLN A 48 -14.19 2.28 -15.37
N VAL A 49 -12.98 2.81 -15.11
CA VAL A 49 -12.78 3.81 -14.07
C VAL A 49 -13.57 5.08 -14.38
N ASP A 50 -13.47 5.59 -15.59
CA ASP A 50 -14.18 6.78 -16.03
C ASP A 50 -15.70 6.61 -15.87
N LYS A 51 -16.22 5.46 -16.24
CA LYS A 51 -17.65 5.15 -16.11
C LYS A 51 -18.07 5.06 -14.64
N ARG A 52 -17.26 4.41 -13.80
CA ARG A 52 -17.57 4.21 -12.38
C ARG A 52 -17.63 5.53 -11.63
N TYR A 53 -16.74 6.45 -11.95
CA TYR A 53 -16.59 7.73 -11.24
C TYR A 53 -17.05 8.96 -12.02
N ALA A 54 -17.80 8.77 -13.10
CA ALA A 54 -18.24 9.85 -13.97
C ALA A 54 -19.05 10.95 -13.26
N LYS A 55 -19.75 10.60 -12.18
CA LYS A 55 -20.59 11.53 -11.41
C LYS A 55 -20.02 11.82 -10.02
N ASP A 56 -18.80 11.40 -9.76
CA ASP A 56 -18.20 11.52 -8.45
C ASP A 56 -17.26 12.71 -8.42
N ASP A 57 -17.58 13.71 -7.59
CA ASP A 57 -16.78 14.92 -7.42
C ASP A 57 -15.65 14.73 -6.40
N ASN A 58 -15.58 13.58 -5.74
CA ASN A 58 -14.56 13.30 -4.72
C ASN A 58 -13.25 12.85 -5.34
N PRO A 59 -12.09 13.25 -4.75
CA PRO A 59 -10.79 12.72 -5.19
C PRO A 59 -10.74 11.20 -5.07
N HIS A 60 -10.25 10.54 -6.11
CA HIS A 60 -10.11 9.08 -6.12
C HIS A 60 -8.78 8.68 -5.51
N THR A 61 -8.75 8.48 -4.19
CA THR A 61 -7.53 8.26 -3.43
C THR A 61 -7.02 6.81 -3.47
N PHE A 62 -7.83 5.88 -3.93
CA PHE A 62 -7.50 4.45 -3.91
C PHE A 62 -7.27 3.85 -5.29
N LEU A 63 -7.04 4.68 -6.29
CA LEU A 63 -6.72 4.23 -7.64
C LEU A 63 -5.20 4.15 -7.81
N PHE A 64 -4.74 3.03 -8.36
CA PHE A 64 -3.34 2.79 -8.62
C PHE A 64 -3.16 2.44 -10.10
N ALA A 65 -2.51 3.31 -10.86
CA ALA A 65 -2.28 3.10 -12.28
C ALA A 65 -1.12 2.12 -12.50
N LEU A 66 -1.34 1.16 -13.40
CA LEU A 66 -0.35 0.16 -13.78
C LEU A 66 0.31 0.54 -15.12
N ASP A 67 1.48 -0.02 -15.36
CA ASP A 67 2.25 0.23 -16.59
C ASP A 67 1.55 -0.31 -17.85
N ASP A 68 0.67 -1.31 -17.68
CA ASP A 68 -0.08 -1.91 -18.78
C ASP A 68 -1.36 -1.13 -19.16
N GLY A 69 -1.60 0.03 -18.53
CA GLY A 69 -2.79 0.84 -18.75
C GLY A 69 -3.99 0.42 -17.91
N MET A 70 -3.89 -0.65 -17.15
CA MET A 70 -4.92 -1.04 -16.19
C MET A 70 -4.80 -0.22 -14.92
N VAL A 71 -5.86 -0.21 -14.13
CA VAL A 71 -5.92 0.49 -12.84
C VAL A 71 -6.41 -0.47 -11.77
N ILE A 72 -5.78 -0.44 -10.60
CA ILE A 72 -6.30 -1.14 -9.42
C ILE A 72 -7.13 -0.16 -8.62
N ASP A 73 -8.40 -0.51 -8.38
CA ASP A 73 -9.29 0.25 -7.49
C ASP A 73 -9.38 -0.47 -6.15
N ALA A 74 -8.67 0.04 -5.17
CA ALA A 74 -8.63 -0.55 -3.83
C ALA A 74 -9.85 -0.23 -2.97
N THR A 75 -10.81 0.53 -3.49
CA THR A 75 -12.11 0.73 -2.85
C THR A 75 -12.86 -0.59 -2.75
N THR A 76 -12.72 -1.45 -3.75
CA THR A 76 -13.34 -2.78 -3.79
C THR A 76 -12.27 -3.85 -3.75
N GLY A 77 -12.36 -4.76 -2.79
CA GLY A 77 -11.40 -5.87 -2.67
C GLY A 77 -10.02 -5.44 -2.21
N GLY A 78 -9.88 -4.23 -1.70
CA GLY A 78 -8.60 -3.70 -1.21
C GLY A 78 -8.23 -4.20 0.17
N ASN A 79 -7.03 -3.82 0.60
CA ASN A 79 -6.51 -4.15 1.92
C ASN A 79 -5.85 -2.90 2.55
N SER A 80 -5.06 -3.10 3.60
CA SER A 80 -4.40 -2.00 4.31
C SER A 80 -3.45 -1.19 3.43
N ALA A 81 -2.97 -1.74 2.31
CA ALA A 81 -2.07 -1.03 1.41
C ALA A 81 -2.66 0.26 0.85
N ARG A 82 -3.98 0.34 0.73
CA ARG A 82 -4.66 1.56 0.24
C ARG A 82 -4.41 2.77 1.12
N TRP A 83 -4.03 2.58 2.37
CA TRP A 83 -3.78 3.67 3.32
C TRP A 83 -2.33 4.16 3.31
N ILE A 84 -1.46 3.56 2.48
CA ILE A 84 -0.08 4.02 2.33
C ILE A 84 -0.08 5.34 1.57
N ASN A 85 0.45 6.38 2.19
CA ASN A 85 0.52 7.71 1.58
C ASN A 85 1.71 7.82 0.63
N HIS A 86 1.62 8.73 -0.31
CA HIS A 86 2.74 9.10 -1.17
C HIS A 86 3.60 10.17 -0.50
N SER A 87 4.89 10.15 -0.79
CA SER A 87 5.85 11.07 -0.19
C SER A 87 6.91 11.49 -1.21
N CYS A 88 7.43 12.70 -1.05
CA CYS A 88 8.59 13.17 -1.82
C CYS A 88 9.89 12.48 -1.39
N ALA A 89 9.92 11.92 -0.18
CA ALA A 89 11.04 11.13 0.33
C ALA A 89 10.55 9.73 0.71
N PRO A 90 10.18 8.91 -0.28
CA PRO A 90 9.56 7.62 -0.01
C PRO A 90 10.56 6.61 0.56
N ASN A 91 10.03 5.67 1.36
CA ASN A 91 10.81 4.53 1.84
C ASN A 91 10.38 3.20 1.22
N CYS A 92 9.37 3.24 0.36
CA CYS A 92 8.85 2.06 -0.34
C CYS A 92 8.62 2.35 -1.81
N GLU A 93 8.60 1.28 -2.60
CA GLU A 93 8.21 1.31 -4.01
C GLU A 93 7.21 0.22 -4.32
N ALA A 94 6.46 0.40 -5.40
CA ALA A 94 5.57 -0.62 -5.94
C ALA A 94 6.34 -1.46 -6.96
N VAL A 95 6.26 -2.77 -6.83
CA VAL A 95 6.95 -3.73 -7.70
C VAL A 95 5.92 -4.62 -8.37
N ASP A 96 5.96 -4.69 -9.70
CA ASP A 96 5.14 -5.61 -10.48
C ASP A 96 5.83 -6.98 -10.52
N ASP A 97 5.16 -8.01 -10.03
CA ASP A 97 5.65 -9.37 -10.04
C ASP A 97 4.51 -10.30 -10.44
N GLU A 98 4.60 -10.86 -11.64
CA GLU A 98 3.61 -11.79 -12.21
C GLU A 98 2.16 -11.24 -12.12
N ASP A 99 1.97 -10.02 -12.61
CA ASP A 99 0.68 -9.30 -12.63
C ASP A 99 0.13 -8.93 -11.26
N ARG A 100 0.94 -9.03 -10.21
CA ARG A 100 0.59 -8.56 -8.87
C ARG A 100 1.50 -7.41 -8.49
N ILE A 101 0.94 -6.47 -7.75
CA ILE A 101 1.70 -5.31 -7.27
C ILE A 101 2.00 -5.49 -5.80
N TYR A 102 3.29 -5.44 -5.47
CA TYR A 102 3.77 -5.55 -4.10
C TYR A 102 4.44 -4.26 -3.66
N ILE A 103 4.26 -3.91 -2.42
CA ILE A 103 4.96 -2.77 -1.81
C ILE A 103 6.21 -3.32 -1.12
N GLU A 104 7.37 -2.82 -1.56
CA GLU A 104 8.68 -3.26 -1.04
C GLU A 104 9.46 -2.07 -0.52
N THR A 105 10.22 -2.28 0.54
CA THR A 105 11.02 -1.23 1.15
C THR A 105 12.27 -0.92 0.32
N LEU A 106 12.49 0.38 0.06
CA LEU A 106 13.71 0.88 -0.59
C LEU A 106 14.87 0.97 0.38
N ARG A 107 14.58 1.26 1.64
CA ARG A 107 15.54 1.37 2.73
C ARG A 107 14.91 0.82 4.01
N ALA A 108 15.73 0.64 5.03
CA ALA A 108 15.23 0.21 6.33
C ALA A 108 14.25 1.24 6.92
N ILE A 109 13.20 0.76 7.54
CA ILE A 109 12.21 1.58 8.24
C ILE A 109 12.35 1.30 9.73
N ARG A 110 12.39 2.35 10.55
CA ARG A 110 12.68 2.25 11.98
C ARG A 110 11.44 2.38 12.83
N ARG A 111 11.22 1.40 13.69
CA ARG A 111 10.17 1.47 14.70
C ARG A 111 10.38 2.63 15.68
N ALA A 112 11.62 2.82 16.14
CA ALA A 112 11.94 3.81 17.17
C ALA A 112 11.59 5.25 16.77
N ALA A 113 11.56 5.53 15.46
CA ALA A 113 11.19 6.84 14.93
C ALA A 113 9.69 6.96 14.65
N ALA A 114 8.88 5.93 14.96
CA ALA A 114 7.48 5.84 14.55
C ALA A 114 7.31 6.17 13.07
N GLU A 115 8.22 5.66 12.25
CA GLU A 115 8.34 6.04 10.85
C GLU A 115 7.13 5.55 10.05
N ALA A 116 6.55 6.45 9.25
CA ALA A 116 5.48 6.11 8.33
C ALA A 116 6.01 5.29 7.16
N VAL A 117 5.20 4.37 6.67
CA VAL A 117 5.45 3.65 5.43
C VAL A 117 4.90 4.52 4.30
N ASP A 118 5.78 5.03 3.47
CA ASP A 118 5.40 5.96 2.40
C ASP A 118 5.85 5.44 1.04
N LEU A 119 4.98 5.59 0.06
CA LEU A 119 5.17 5.11 -1.30
C LEU A 119 5.68 6.22 -2.21
N LEU A 120 6.51 5.83 -3.14
CA LEU A 120 6.99 6.69 -4.22
C LEU A 120 5.84 7.28 -5.02
#